data_d962d52090ae107105b61b4dcda56345
#
_entry.id   d962d52090ae107105b61b4dcda56345
#
_cell.length_a   1.000
_cell.length_b   1.000
_cell.length_c   1.000
_cell.angle_alpha   90.00
_cell.angle_beta   90.00
_cell.angle_gamma   90.00
#
_symmetry.space_group_name_H-M   'P 1'
#
loop_
_entity.id
_entity.type
_entity.pdbx_description
1 polymer ?
#
loop_
_entity_poly.entity_id
_entity_poly.type
_entity_poly.pdbx_seq_one_letter_code
_entity_poly.pdbx_strand_id
1 'polypeptide(L)'
;MVQSRTHNCNELRLSDAGAKVTLVGWYENIRKVSKNLGFLILRDFYGTTQIVIETEEMMEQIDGVNKESTISVTGTVRERSNKNMELATGEIEVVPEQIEVLGKCIYNALPFEINQSREADENARLKYRYLDLRNPSVKSKIVLRSKIVAELRNKMNELGFLEITTPILTCSSPEGARDYLVPARNHPGKFYALPQAPQQFKQILMASGFDRYFQIAPCFRDEDARADRSPGEFYQLDMEMAFASQEDVFSVIEEVLPPVFEKYGVYKAASKAPFVRIPYLESMDRYGTDKPDLRIDLELVDATGVMADCGFGPFEGQTVKAIVVDGFTATRKVIDSICAEVEVQTANKAFWFKLDEKGELVGGISKFLQDRKEAVVAALGLKPGDFVGLTAGKKLAAQKTAGVLRKLLGAASEKHMRKDCYEFCWIVDFPMYEIGEESGELEFCHNPFSMPQGGKKALESEEPLSILAYQYDLVCNGVELSSGAVRNHDPEIMIKAFELVGLGEEDVKAKFPAMYNAFCYGAPPHAGIAPGVDRMIMLICGEESIREIIPFPMNKNAMDVMMGAPATVEPKQLDDVHIAINFPEEK
;
A
#
# COMPACT_ATOMS: atom_id res chain seq x y z
N MET A 1 0.58 18.05 42.20
CA MET A 1 1.18 16.83 41.58
C MET A 1 0.02 16.01 41.06
N VAL A 2 -0.01 15.73 39.76
CA VAL A 2 -1.01 14.83 39.19
C VAL A 2 -0.81 13.46 39.83
N GLN A 3 -1.84 12.92 40.49
CA GLN A 3 -1.78 11.58 41.05
C GLN A 3 -1.66 10.60 39.88
N SER A 4 -0.71 9.68 39.96
CA SER A 4 -0.60 8.61 38.97
C SER A 4 -1.86 7.74 39.03
N ARG A 5 -2.42 7.40 37.87
CA ARG A 5 -3.57 6.49 37.77
C ARG A 5 -3.25 5.13 38.40
N THR A 6 -4.23 4.54 39.09
CA THR A 6 -4.10 3.18 39.64
C THR A 6 -4.45 2.11 38.62
N HIS A 7 -5.40 2.40 37.72
CA HIS A 7 -5.91 1.48 36.68
C HIS A 7 -6.14 2.23 35.38
N ASN A 8 -6.19 1.46 34.29
CA ASN A 8 -6.61 1.94 32.97
C ASN A 8 -8.14 1.91 32.84
N CYS A 9 -8.71 2.75 31.97
CA CYS A 9 -10.16 2.85 31.80
C CYS A 9 -10.86 1.56 31.33
N ASN A 10 -10.14 0.58 30.81
CA ASN A 10 -10.71 -0.70 30.37
C ASN A 10 -10.28 -1.90 31.23
N GLU A 11 -9.68 -1.65 32.38
CA GLU A 11 -9.05 -2.71 33.19
C GLU A 11 -9.97 -3.27 34.28
N LEU A 12 -10.83 -2.42 34.85
CA LEU A 12 -11.71 -2.77 35.95
C LEU A 12 -12.78 -3.82 35.59
N ARG A 13 -13.04 -4.73 36.52
CA ARG A 13 -14.04 -5.80 36.40
C ARG A 13 -14.89 -5.86 37.69
N LEU A 14 -15.91 -6.73 37.68
CA LEU A 14 -16.78 -6.93 38.84
C LEU A 14 -16.01 -7.37 40.10
N SER A 15 -14.88 -8.07 39.92
CA SER A 15 -13.98 -8.44 41.03
C SER A 15 -13.38 -7.25 41.77
N ASP A 16 -13.36 -6.07 41.15
CA ASP A 16 -12.77 -4.85 41.71
C ASP A 16 -13.82 -4.00 42.47
N ALA A 17 -15.06 -4.49 42.56
CA ALA A 17 -16.13 -3.80 43.30
C ALA A 17 -15.73 -3.54 44.76
N GLY A 18 -15.87 -2.31 45.22
CA GLY A 18 -15.41 -1.84 46.52
C GLY A 18 -13.98 -1.28 46.56
N ALA A 19 -13.19 -1.48 45.51
CA ALA A 19 -11.85 -0.91 45.42
C ALA A 19 -11.89 0.61 45.21
N LYS A 20 -10.97 1.32 45.84
CA LYS A 20 -10.72 2.75 45.60
C LYS A 20 -9.71 2.89 44.46
N VAL A 21 -10.08 3.60 43.41
CA VAL A 21 -9.29 3.74 42.18
C VAL A 21 -9.12 5.20 41.76
N THR A 22 -8.05 5.50 41.06
CA THR A 22 -7.86 6.76 40.34
C THR A 22 -7.72 6.45 38.85
N LEU A 23 -8.63 6.96 38.05
CA LEU A 23 -8.64 6.88 36.59
C LEU A 23 -8.30 8.24 35.98
N VAL A 24 -7.56 8.26 34.88
CA VAL A 24 -7.17 9.47 34.16
C VAL A 24 -7.45 9.29 32.67
N GLY A 25 -8.12 10.25 32.07
CA GLY A 25 -8.46 10.16 30.64
C GLY A 25 -9.16 11.41 30.12
N TRP A 26 -9.71 11.27 28.92
CA TRP A 26 -10.54 12.29 28.30
C TRP A 26 -12.00 12.13 28.70
N TYR A 27 -12.63 13.25 29.07
CA TYR A 27 -14.06 13.36 29.23
C TYR A 27 -14.74 13.28 27.86
N GLU A 28 -15.24 12.09 27.49
CA GLU A 28 -15.83 11.85 26.19
C GLU A 28 -17.24 12.40 26.09
N ASN A 29 -18.08 12.06 27.05
CA ASN A 29 -19.50 12.45 27.06
C ASN A 29 -20.10 12.34 28.46
N ILE A 30 -21.20 13.08 28.70
CA ILE A 30 -22.05 12.91 29.86
C ILE A 30 -23.53 12.90 29.47
N ARG A 31 -24.28 11.96 30.02
CA ARG A 31 -25.73 11.96 30.00
C ARG A 31 -26.25 12.44 31.34
N LYS A 32 -26.64 13.72 31.41
CA LYS A 32 -27.28 14.30 32.59
C LYS A 32 -28.74 13.83 32.66
N VAL A 33 -29.16 13.25 33.78
CA VAL A 33 -30.53 12.80 34.05
C VAL A 33 -31.27 13.80 34.94
N SER A 34 -30.57 14.35 35.94
CA SER A 34 -31.06 15.38 36.81
C SER A 34 -29.93 16.29 37.28
N LYS A 35 -30.18 17.24 38.16
CA LYS A 35 -29.14 18.13 38.75
C LYS A 35 -28.05 17.37 39.48
N ASN A 36 -28.40 16.24 40.08
CA ASN A 36 -27.52 15.43 40.91
C ASN A 36 -27.26 14.02 40.37
N LEU A 37 -27.70 13.71 39.16
CA LEU A 37 -27.47 12.40 38.55
C LEU A 37 -26.99 12.54 37.10
N GLY A 38 -25.82 11.99 36.83
CA GLY A 38 -25.24 11.94 35.50
C GLY A 38 -24.33 10.73 35.29
N PHE A 39 -24.24 10.29 34.04
CA PHE A 39 -23.38 9.20 33.61
C PHE A 39 -22.32 9.77 32.65
N LEU A 40 -21.09 9.88 33.14
CA LEU A 40 -19.95 10.38 32.40
C LEU A 40 -19.15 9.20 31.85
N ILE A 41 -18.72 9.29 30.62
CA ILE A 41 -17.78 8.32 30.00
C ILE A 41 -16.38 8.92 30.02
N LEU A 42 -15.47 8.24 30.72
CA LEU A 42 -14.05 8.52 30.74
C LEU A 42 -13.33 7.57 29.80
N ARG A 43 -12.52 8.11 28.90
CA ARG A 43 -11.78 7.34 27.89
C ARG A 43 -10.29 7.57 28.03
N ASP A 44 -9.50 6.49 27.95
CA ASP A 44 -8.05 6.57 27.80
C ASP A 44 -7.56 5.79 26.56
N PHE A 45 -6.28 5.46 26.50
CA PHE A 45 -5.71 4.64 25.42
C PHE A 45 -6.32 3.24 25.37
N TYR A 46 -6.65 2.67 26.51
CA TYR A 46 -7.07 1.25 26.64
C TYR A 46 -8.57 1.04 26.46
N GLY A 47 -9.39 2.07 26.67
CA GLY A 47 -10.83 2.00 26.47
C GLY A 47 -11.60 3.00 27.30
N THR A 48 -12.79 2.60 27.76
CA THR A 48 -13.73 3.47 28.47
C THR A 48 -14.20 2.88 29.80
N THR A 49 -14.52 3.76 30.76
CA THR A 49 -15.20 3.42 32.01
C THR A 49 -16.30 4.42 32.27
N GLN A 50 -17.46 3.95 32.75
CA GLN A 50 -18.54 4.82 33.22
C GLN A 50 -18.24 5.33 34.61
N ILE A 51 -18.38 6.64 34.78
CA ILE A 51 -18.37 7.35 36.07
C ILE A 51 -19.79 7.76 36.33
N VAL A 52 -20.34 7.39 37.50
CA VAL A 52 -21.69 7.77 37.89
C VAL A 52 -21.63 8.90 38.90
N ILE A 53 -22.15 10.06 38.54
CA ILE A 53 -22.23 11.24 39.40
C ILE A 53 -23.59 11.23 40.08
N GLU A 54 -23.62 11.24 41.42
CA GLU A 54 -24.83 11.09 42.21
C GLU A 54 -25.08 12.27 43.16
N THR A 55 -24.24 13.32 43.11
CA THR A 55 -24.39 14.52 43.94
C THR A 55 -24.32 15.78 43.09
N GLU A 56 -24.99 16.84 43.54
CA GLU A 56 -24.96 18.16 42.90
C GLU A 56 -23.54 18.75 42.96
N GLU A 57 -22.83 18.58 44.06
CA GLU A 57 -21.44 19.02 44.22
C GLU A 57 -20.49 18.41 43.17
N MET A 58 -20.59 17.10 42.91
CA MET A 58 -19.79 16.44 41.90
C MET A 58 -20.22 16.86 40.49
N MET A 59 -21.51 17.16 40.28
CA MET A 59 -21.99 17.67 39.01
C MET A 59 -21.47 19.09 38.73
N GLU A 60 -21.36 19.94 39.74
CA GLU A 60 -20.78 21.27 39.62
C GLU A 60 -19.29 21.24 39.25
N GLN A 61 -18.52 20.24 39.68
CA GLN A 61 -17.11 20.08 39.33
C GLN A 61 -16.89 19.83 37.82
N ILE A 62 -17.87 19.26 37.16
CA ILE A 62 -17.82 18.97 35.71
C ILE A 62 -18.64 19.97 34.90
N ASP A 63 -19.43 20.82 35.55
CA ASP A 63 -20.23 21.82 34.85
C ASP A 63 -19.34 22.87 34.17
N GLY A 64 -19.66 23.21 32.91
CA GLY A 64 -18.82 24.11 32.10
C GLY A 64 -17.49 23.50 31.63
N VAL A 65 -17.23 22.22 31.89
CA VAL A 65 -16.09 21.50 31.32
C VAL A 65 -16.50 20.93 29.95
N ASN A 66 -15.78 21.34 28.92
CA ASN A 66 -16.05 20.87 27.55
C ASN A 66 -15.63 19.42 27.38
N LYS A 67 -16.33 18.71 26.48
CA LYS A 67 -15.90 17.39 25.99
C LYS A 67 -14.44 17.44 25.53
N GLU A 68 -13.76 16.30 25.62
CA GLU A 68 -12.34 16.15 25.29
C GLU A 68 -11.37 16.91 26.23
N SER A 69 -11.84 17.49 27.34
CA SER A 69 -10.97 17.85 28.45
C SER A 69 -10.38 16.58 29.09
N THR A 70 -9.13 16.65 29.54
CA THR A 70 -8.54 15.57 30.35
C THR A 70 -8.87 15.77 31.82
N ILE A 71 -9.34 14.72 32.48
CA ILE A 71 -9.73 14.73 33.88
C ILE A 71 -9.12 13.54 34.64
N SER A 72 -8.94 13.72 35.94
CA SER A 72 -8.64 12.67 36.90
C SER A 72 -9.88 12.42 37.76
N VAL A 73 -10.24 11.17 37.93
CA VAL A 73 -11.39 10.75 38.75
C VAL A 73 -10.90 9.77 39.77
N THR A 74 -10.98 10.15 41.05
CA THR A 74 -10.75 9.26 42.19
C THR A 74 -12.08 8.88 42.79
N GLY A 75 -12.32 7.58 43.00
CA GLY A 75 -13.59 7.09 43.49
C GLY A 75 -13.60 5.60 43.75
N THR A 76 -14.77 5.07 44.10
CA THR A 76 -14.97 3.66 44.45
C THR A 76 -15.66 2.92 43.31
N VAL A 77 -15.14 1.75 42.96
CA VAL A 77 -15.73 0.85 41.96
C VAL A 77 -17.00 0.23 42.54
N ARG A 78 -18.07 0.25 41.74
CA ARG A 78 -19.37 -0.33 42.11
C ARG A 78 -19.92 -1.17 40.96
N GLU A 79 -20.68 -2.22 41.30
CA GLU A 79 -21.46 -2.97 40.34
C GLU A 79 -22.58 -2.08 39.76
N ARG A 80 -22.75 -2.11 38.45
CA ARG A 80 -23.81 -1.36 37.76
C ARG A 80 -25.17 -2.02 37.97
N SER A 81 -26.17 -1.20 38.28
CA SER A 81 -27.55 -1.65 38.36
C SER A 81 -28.11 -2.11 36.99
N ASN A 82 -27.64 -1.47 35.93
CA ASN A 82 -28.02 -1.84 34.54
C ASN A 82 -26.73 -2.15 33.73
N LYS A 83 -26.42 -3.45 33.61
CA LYS A 83 -25.22 -3.95 32.98
C LYS A 83 -25.26 -3.79 31.48
N ASN A 84 -24.11 -3.48 30.86
CA ASN A 84 -23.94 -3.50 29.41
C ASN A 84 -22.85 -4.53 29.04
N MET A 85 -23.27 -5.71 28.62
CA MET A 85 -22.37 -6.82 28.30
C MET A 85 -21.56 -6.67 27.00
N GLU A 86 -21.84 -5.62 26.22
CA GLU A 86 -21.05 -5.30 25.03
C GLU A 86 -19.72 -4.60 25.37
N LEU A 87 -19.62 -4.02 26.57
CA LEU A 87 -18.43 -3.34 27.05
C LEU A 87 -17.68 -4.19 28.07
N ALA A 88 -16.35 -4.22 27.98
CA ALA A 88 -15.52 -4.97 28.92
C ALA A 88 -15.67 -4.50 30.38
N THR A 89 -15.96 -3.19 30.59
CA THR A 89 -16.24 -2.58 31.88
C THR A 89 -17.75 -2.38 32.12
N GLY A 90 -18.60 -3.03 31.34
CA GLY A 90 -20.04 -2.81 31.34
C GLY A 90 -20.77 -3.35 32.56
N GLU A 91 -20.14 -4.13 33.43
CA GLU A 91 -20.69 -4.60 34.72
C GLU A 91 -20.40 -3.66 35.88
N ILE A 92 -19.46 -2.72 35.71
CA ILE A 92 -19.03 -1.81 36.77
C ILE A 92 -19.19 -0.34 36.38
N GLU A 93 -19.21 0.50 37.38
CA GLU A 93 -19.11 1.96 37.30
C GLU A 93 -18.26 2.48 38.45
N VAL A 94 -17.70 3.67 38.31
CA VAL A 94 -16.96 4.33 39.39
C VAL A 94 -17.80 5.47 39.94
N VAL A 95 -18.03 5.46 41.28
CA VAL A 95 -18.65 6.56 42.02
C VAL A 95 -17.55 7.52 42.43
N PRO A 96 -17.51 8.75 41.89
CA PRO A 96 -16.43 9.68 42.16
C PRO A 96 -16.51 10.27 43.57
N GLU A 97 -15.37 10.38 44.22
CA GLU A 97 -15.15 11.16 45.44
C GLU A 97 -14.49 12.52 45.11
N GLN A 98 -13.72 12.54 44.01
CA GLN A 98 -13.03 13.74 43.54
C GLN A 98 -12.91 13.68 42.01
N ILE A 99 -13.17 14.82 41.35
CA ILE A 99 -12.90 15.03 39.91
C ILE A 99 -11.99 16.25 39.82
N GLU A 100 -10.87 16.10 39.09
CA GLU A 100 -9.91 17.17 38.86
C GLU A 100 -9.71 17.37 37.33
N VAL A 101 -9.84 18.61 36.85
CA VAL A 101 -9.55 18.94 35.45
C VAL A 101 -8.06 19.14 35.27
N LEU A 102 -7.41 18.26 34.50
CA LEU A 102 -5.97 18.29 34.26
C LEU A 102 -5.61 19.15 33.04
N GLY A 103 -6.43 19.10 31.98
CA GLY A 103 -6.25 19.86 30.75
C GLY A 103 -7.60 20.24 30.17
N LYS A 104 -7.93 21.52 30.20
CA LYS A 104 -9.22 22.02 29.76
C LYS A 104 -9.28 22.15 28.23
N CYS A 105 -10.27 21.53 27.61
CA CYS A 105 -10.66 21.86 26.24
C CYS A 105 -11.37 23.22 26.25
N ILE A 106 -10.79 24.21 25.58
CA ILE A 106 -11.32 25.58 25.56
C ILE A 106 -12.39 25.79 24.46
N TYR A 107 -12.52 24.83 23.53
CA TYR A 107 -13.47 24.90 22.44
C TYR A 107 -14.80 24.24 22.83
N ASN A 108 -15.90 24.95 22.55
CA ASN A 108 -17.26 24.46 22.86
C ASN A 108 -17.78 23.47 21.82
N ALA A 109 -17.17 23.42 20.64
CA ALA A 109 -17.51 22.50 19.56
C ALA A 109 -16.25 21.85 18.99
N LEU A 110 -16.33 20.57 18.70
CA LEU A 110 -15.28 19.83 18.01
C LEU A 110 -15.44 19.97 16.50
N PRO A 111 -14.36 19.87 15.70
CA PRO A 111 -14.43 19.91 14.24
C PRO A 111 -15.22 18.70 13.67
N PHE A 112 -15.29 17.62 14.41
CA PHE A 112 -16.08 16.41 14.14
C PHE A 112 -16.27 15.62 15.45
N GLU A 113 -17.30 14.77 15.52
CA GLU A 113 -17.46 13.81 16.62
C GLU A 113 -16.37 12.73 16.53
N ILE A 114 -15.66 12.49 17.64
CA ILE A 114 -14.47 11.60 17.66
C ILE A 114 -14.79 10.20 17.10
N ASN A 115 -15.88 9.58 17.56
CA ASN A 115 -16.25 8.22 17.15
C ASN A 115 -16.80 8.12 15.72
N GLN A 116 -17.07 9.26 15.07
CA GLN A 116 -17.54 9.37 13.68
C GLN A 116 -16.52 10.11 12.79
N SER A 117 -15.30 10.29 13.25
CA SER A 117 -14.29 11.07 12.51
C SER A 117 -14.03 10.54 11.11
N ARG A 118 -14.21 9.24 10.85
CA ARG A 118 -14.06 8.64 9.52
C ARG A 118 -15.11 9.11 8.49
N GLU A 119 -16.22 9.68 8.95
CA GLU A 119 -17.28 10.24 8.11
C GLU A 119 -17.00 11.72 7.75
N ALA A 120 -16.02 12.33 8.42
CA ALA A 120 -15.65 13.72 8.20
C ALA A 120 -14.77 13.87 6.93
N ASP A 121 -14.72 15.09 6.42
CA ASP A 121 -13.84 15.46 5.29
C ASP A 121 -12.36 15.13 5.59
N GLU A 122 -11.65 14.59 4.60
CA GLU A 122 -10.26 14.14 4.76
C GLU A 122 -9.33 15.28 5.23
N ASN A 123 -9.46 16.49 4.68
CA ASN A 123 -8.60 17.61 5.10
C ASN A 123 -8.89 18.03 6.55
N ALA A 124 -10.16 17.97 6.99
CA ALA A 124 -10.50 18.22 8.39
C ALA A 124 -9.88 17.15 9.31
N ARG A 125 -9.96 15.87 8.95
CA ARG A 125 -9.34 14.76 9.68
C ARG A 125 -7.82 14.94 9.78
N LEU A 126 -7.15 15.27 8.67
CA LEU A 126 -5.71 15.48 8.63
C LEU A 126 -5.28 16.71 9.41
N LYS A 127 -6.02 17.82 9.33
CA LYS A 127 -5.74 19.05 10.09
C LYS A 127 -5.84 18.84 11.60
N TYR A 128 -6.83 18.07 12.04
CA TYR A 128 -7.06 17.74 13.44
C TYR A 128 -6.71 16.28 13.73
N ARG A 129 -5.62 15.78 13.14
CA ARG A 129 -5.24 14.36 13.20
C ARG A 129 -5.10 13.84 14.62
N TYR A 130 -4.66 14.66 15.57
CA TYR A 130 -4.59 14.31 16.98
C TYR A 130 -5.98 14.05 17.62
N LEU A 131 -7.07 14.56 17.07
CA LEU A 131 -8.44 14.21 17.45
C LEU A 131 -8.90 12.94 16.72
N ASP A 132 -8.64 12.83 15.42
CA ASP A 132 -8.98 11.66 14.62
C ASP A 132 -8.31 10.37 15.16
N LEU A 133 -7.06 10.47 15.64
CA LEU A 133 -6.34 9.38 16.30
C LEU A 133 -6.94 8.95 17.65
N ARG A 134 -7.88 9.72 18.24
CA ARG A 134 -8.64 9.30 19.41
C ARG A 134 -9.77 8.33 19.07
N ASN A 135 -10.22 8.31 17.81
CA ASN A 135 -11.22 7.34 17.34
C ASN A 135 -10.66 5.92 17.47
N PRO A 136 -11.33 5.00 18.18
CA PRO A 136 -10.84 3.63 18.37
C PRO A 136 -10.56 2.88 17.06
N SER A 137 -11.37 3.09 16.02
CA SER A 137 -11.19 2.41 14.72
C SER A 137 -9.95 2.91 13.96
N VAL A 138 -9.59 4.19 14.12
CA VAL A 138 -8.36 4.78 13.54
C VAL A 138 -7.14 4.36 14.38
N LYS A 139 -7.22 4.55 15.69
CA LYS A 139 -6.16 4.21 16.64
C LYS A 139 -5.74 2.75 16.56
N SER A 140 -6.70 1.83 16.46
CA SER A 140 -6.42 0.39 16.42
C SER A 140 -5.51 -0.02 15.26
N LYS A 141 -5.60 0.66 14.11
CA LYS A 141 -4.74 0.40 12.93
C LYS A 141 -3.29 0.84 13.19
N ILE A 142 -3.09 1.97 13.86
CA ILE A 142 -1.75 2.44 14.24
C ILE A 142 -1.11 1.51 15.27
N VAL A 143 -1.89 1.04 16.24
CA VAL A 143 -1.44 0.02 17.20
C VAL A 143 -1.11 -1.29 16.49
N LEU A 144 -1.94 -1.71 15.53
CA LEU A 144 -1.71 -2.91 14.74
C LEU A 144 -0.44 -2.79 13.89
N ARG A 145 -0.21 -1.63 13.24
CA ARG A 145 1.03 -1.32 12.53
C ARG A 145 2.26 -1.56 13.40
N SER A 146 2.26 -1.05 14.62
CA SER A 146 3.37 -1.24 15.58
C SER A 146 3.62 -2.73 15.89
N LYS A 147 2.54 -3.51 16.08
CA LYS A 147 2.65 -4.95 16.35
C LYS A 147 3.18 -5.72 15.14
N ILE A 148 2.70 -5.40 13.93
CA ILE A 148 3.13 -6.03 12.69
C ILE A 148 4.62 -5.77 12.45
N VAL A 149 5.08 -4.52 12.59
CA VAL A 149 6.50 -4.17 12.43
C VAL A 149 7.39 -4.90 13.43
N ALA A 150 6.95 -5.03 14.68
CA ALA A 150 7.68 -5.81 15.70
C ALA A 150 7.74 -7.30 15.33
N GLU A 151 6.65 -7.88 14.84
CA GLU A 151 6.60 -9.27 14.40
C GLU A 151 7.51 -9.53 13.20
N LEU A 152 7.50 -8.64 12.20
CA LEU A 152 8.40 -8.73 11.05
C LEU A 152 9.87 -8.73 11.49
N ARG A 153 10.26 -7.82 12.40
CA ARG A 153 11.62 -7.81 12.95
C ARG A 153 11.99 -9.11 13.65
N ASN A 154 11.09 -9.64 14.48
CA ASN A 154 11.33 -10.90 15.18
C ASN A 154 11.57 -12.05 14.20
N LYS A 155 10.71 -12.18 13.19
CA LYS A 155 10.85 -13.22 12.17
C LYS A 155 12.15 -13.11 11.36
N MET A 156 12.52 -11.90 10.95
CA MET A 156 13.79 -11.68 10.25
C MET A 156 14.99 -12.06 11.12
N ASN A 157 14.99 -11.69 12.40
CA ASN A 157 16.04 -12.07 13.35
C ASN A 157 16.11 -13.59 13.58
N GLU A 158 14.96 -14.27 13.67
CA GLU A 158 14.88 -15.73 13.79
C GLU A 158 15.49 -16.45 12.58
N LEU A 159 15.39 -15.86 11.38
CA LEU A 159 15.99 -16.33 10.14
C LEU A 159 17.47 -15.93 9.98
N GLY A 160 18.07 -15.33 10.99
CA GLY A 160 19.49 -14.96 11.01
C GLY A 160 19.82 -13.67 10.23
N PHE A 161 18.83 -12.86 9.93
CA PHE A 161 19.09 -11.54 9.36
C PHE A 161 19.53 -10.54 10.42
N LEU A 162 20.43 -9.66 10.05
CA LEU A 162 20.94 -8.58 10.89
C LEU A 162 20.28 -7.24 10.48
N GLU A 163 19.64 -6.56 11.43
CA GLU A 163 19.08 -5.22 11.17
C GLU A 163 20.21 -4.19 11.15
N ILE A 164 20.47 -3.58 9.98
CA ILE A 164 21.51 -2.56 9.79
C ILE A 164 20.85 -1.31 9.19
N THR A 165 21.01 -0.18 9.86
CA THR A 165 20.53 1.11 9.37
C THR A 165 21.53 1.71 8.37
N THR A 166 21.01 2.35 7.34
CA THR A 166 21.77 3.03 6.28
C THR A 166 21.57 4.54 6.34
N PRO A 167 22.48 5.34 5.77
CA PRO A 167 22.37 6.79 5.78
C PRO A 167 21.09 7.32 5.09
N ILE A 168 20.47 8.32 5.70
CA ILE A 168 19.34 9.07 5.09
C ILE A 168 19.86 10.24 4.24
N LEU A 169 20.93 10.91 4.66
CA LEU A 169 21.62 11.90 3.82
C LEU A 169 22.64 11.21 2.93
N THR A 170 22.32 11.06 1.65
CA THR A 170 23.16 10.35 0.67
C THR A 170 23.31 11.15 -0.62
N CYS A 171 23.80 10.55 -1.68
CA CYS A 171 23.81 11.12 -3.01
C CYS A 171 22.53 10.73 -3.79
N SER A 172 22.22 11.50 -4.83
CA SER A 172 21.17 11.17 -5.81
C SER A 172 21.42 9.78 -6.41
N SER A 173 20.35 9.01 -6.56
CA SER A 173 20.37 7.68 -7.17
C SER A 173 19.36 7.61 -8.30
N PRO A 174 19.72 7.17 -9.51
CA PRO A 174 18.83 7.11 -10.66
C PRO A 174 17.94 5.86 -10.59
N GLU A 175 17.09 5.75 -9.57
CA GLU A 175 16.17 4.61 -9.38
C GLU A 175 14.77 4.87 -9.96
N GLY A 176 14.62 5.89 -10.81
CA GLY A 176 13.40 6.16 -11.59
C GLY A 176 12.44 7.20 -11.01
N ALA A 177 12.46 7.47 -9.71
CA ALA A 177 11.66 8.54 -9.10
C ALA A 177 12.46 9.86 -9.01
N ARG A 178 11.78 10.98 -8.73
CA ARG A 178 12.45 12.24 -8.41
C ARG A 178 12.94 12.23 -6.97
N ASP A 179 14.17 12.77 -6.77
CA ASP A 179 14.78 12.88 -5.45
C ASP A 179 14.28 14.11 -4.68
N TYR A 180 14.17 13.96 -3.36
CA TYR A 180 14.16 15.11 -2.46
C TYR A 180 15.59 15.57 -2.20
N LEU A 181 15.91 16.83 -2.53
CA LEU A 181 17.23 17.40 -2.40
C LEU A 181 17.37 18.24 -1.12
N VAL A 182 18.47 18.04 -0.40
CA VAL A 182 18.81 18.79 0.82
C VAL A 182 20.11 19.56 0.58
N PRO A 183 20.10 20.91 0.60
CA PRO A 183 21.30 21.69 0.33
C PRO A 183 22.35 21.51 1.43
N ALA A 184 23.63 21.42 1.02
CA ALA A 184 24.75 21.21 1.93
C ALA A 184 25.40 22.53 2.33
N ARG A 185 25.14 23.02 3.55
CA ARG A 185 25.67 24.29 4.07
C ARG A 185 27.19 24.43 3.94
N ASN A 186 27.94 23.37 4.23
CA ASN A 186 29.41 23.40 4.20
C ASN A 186 30.00 23.20 2.79
N HIS A 187 29.18 22.96 1.78
CA HIS A 187 29.60 22.69 0.41
C HIS A 187 28.69 23.44 -0.56
N PRO A 188 28.90 24.74 -0.76
CA PRO A 188 28.06 25.57 -1.63
C PRO A 188 27.86 24.96 -3.02
N GLY A 189 26.61 24.93 -3.50
CA GLY A 189 26.25 24.34 -4.78
C GLY A 189 26.17 22.81 -4.80
N LYS A 190 26.37 22.14 -3.65
CA LYS A 190 26.19 20.69 -3.51
C LYS A 190 24.99 20.37 -2.65
N PHE A 191 24.37 19.22 -2.95
CA PHE A 191 23.16 18.72 -2.29
C PHE A 191 23.37 17.28 -1.83
N TYR A 192 22.77 16.97 -0.69
CA TYR A 192 22.41 15.60 -0.36
C TYR A 192 21.06 15.27 -1.02
N ALA A 193 20.81 14.01 -1.26
CA ALA A 193 19.48 13.49 -1.59
C ALA A 193 18.96 12.60 -0.47
N LEU A 194 17.64 12.57 -0.28
CA LEU A 194 17.01 11.56 0.56
C LEU A 194 16.92 10.25 -0.23
N PRO A 195 17.15 9.06 0.37
CA PRO A 195 17.25 7.81 -0.36
C PRO A 195 15.89 7.36 -0.90
N GLN A 196 15.82 7.02 -2.18
CA GLN A 196 14.62 6.40 -2.77
C GLN A 196 14.43 4.96 -2.24
N ALA A 197 15.53 4.27 -1.99
CA ALA A 197 15.69 3.00 -1.30
C ALA A 197 17.19 2.84 -0.92
N PRO A 198 17.55 1.99 0.03
CA PRO A 198 18.96 1.75 0.39
C PRO A 198 19.69 0.82 -0.59
N GLN A 199 19.32 0.84 -1.89
CA GLN A 199 19.76 -0.14 -2.88
C GLN A 199 21.28 -0.29 -2.99
N GLN A 200 22.01 0.81 -3.12
CA GLN A 200 23.46 0.73 -3.22
C GLN A 200 24.11 0.25 -1.91
N PHE A 201 23.61 0.74 -0.76
CA PHE A 201 24.15 0.36 0.54
C PHE A 201 24.00 -1.12 0.84
N LYS A 202 22.84 -1.71 0.57
CA LYS A 202 22.61 -3.13 0.83
C LYS A 202 23.49 -4.03 -0.05
N GLN A 203 23.72 -3.67 -1.32
CA GLN A 203 24.63 -4.39 -2.19
C GLN A 203 26.09 -4.24 -1.74
N ILE A 204 26.49 -3.06 -1.27
CA ILE A 204 27.83 -2.82 -0.68
C ILE A 204 27.99 -3.62 0.63
N LEU A 205 26.94 -3.78 1.45
CA LEU A 205 26.98 -4.65 2.62
C LEU A 205 27.29 -6.10 2.26
N MET A 206 26.70 -6.62 1.17
CA MET A 206 27.03 -7.97 0.67
C MET A 206 28.49 -8.06 0.24
N ALA A 207 28.98 -7.06 -0.50
CA ALA A 207 30.40 -6.97 -0.86
C ALA A 207 31.33 -6.77 0.35
N SER A 208 30.80 -6.29 1.47
CA SER A 208 31.54 -6.11 2.73
C SER A 208 31.56 -7.36 3.62
N GLY A 209 31.00 -8.47 3.16
CA GLY A 209 31.03 -9.74 3.87
C GLY A 209 29.88 -9.97 4.85
N PHE A 210 28.82 -9.17 4.80
CA PHE A 210 27.58 -9.48 5.51
C PHE A 210 26.78 -10.52 4.72
N ASP A 211 26.20 -11.49 5.42
CA ASP A 211 25.52 -12.62 4.80
C ASP A 211 24.02 -12.37 4.60
N ARG A 212 23.34 -11.81 5.61
CA ARG A 212 21.90 -11.51 5.62
C ARG A 212 21.64 -10.17 6.28
N TYR A 213 21.14 -9.26 5.50
CA TYR A 213 20.79 -7.90 5.93
C TYR A 213 19.27 -7.68 5.84
N PHE A 214 18.72 -6.95 6.79
CA PHE A 214 17.43 -6.31 6.63
C PHE A 214 17.36 -4.95 7.32
N GLN A 215 16.36 -4.16 6.99
CA GLN A 215 16.04 -2.90 7.65
C GLN A 215 14.54 -2.59 7.44
N ILE A 216 13.87 -2.00 8.43
CA ILE A 216 12.62 -1.27 8.18
C ILE A 216 13.04 0.11 7.65
N ALA A 217 13.26 0.18 6.35
CA ALA A 217 13.92 1.28 5.68
C ALA A 217 12.95 2.44 5.40
N PRO A 218 13.23 3.67 5.84
CA PRO A 218 12.55 4.86 5.34
C PRO A 218 13.02 5.14 3.90
N CYS A 219 12.06 5.30 2.99
CA CYS A 219 12.27 5.60 1.59
C CYS A 219 11.54 6.89 1.23
N PHE A 220 12.12 7.68 0.32
CA PHE A 220 11.62 9.00 -0.04
C PHE A 220 11.53 9.12 -1.56
N ARG A 221 10.34 9.43 -2.09
CA ARG A 221 10.13 9.62 -3.53
C ARG A 221 9.20 10.81 -3.75
N ASP A 222 9.63 11.75 -4.57
CA ASP A 222 8.78 12.86 -5.00
C ASP A 222 7.89 12.40 -6.16
N GLU A 223 6.79 11.77 -5.79
CA GLU A 223 5.81 11.17 -6.70
C GLU A 223 4.38 11.55 -6.29
N ASP A 224 3.46 11.46 -7.26
CA ASP A 224 2.05 11.75 -7.02
C ASP A 224 1.42 10.71 -6.07
N ALA A 225 0.54 11.22 -5.20
CA ALA A 225 -0.23 10.39 -4.28
C ALA A 225 -1.21 9.48 -5.03
N ARG A 226 -1.31 8.22 -4.57
CA ARG A 226 -2.35 7.25 -4.95
C ARG A 226 -2.98 6.65 -3.71
N ALA A 227 -4.00 5.84 -3.87
CA ALA A 227 -4.61 5.13 -2.75
C ALA A 227 -3.60 4.20 -2.04
N ASP A 228 -2.76 3.52 -2.81
CA ASP A 228 -1.73 2.58 -2.36
C ASP A 228 -0.32 3.18 -2.28
N ARG A 229 -0.18 4.50 -2.47
CA ARG A 229 1.10 5.21 -2.45
C ARG A 229 1.01 6.56 -1.77
N SER A 230 1.82 6.75 -0.71
CA SER A 230 2.01 8.05 -0.06
C SER A 230 2.95 8.93 -0.89
N PRO A 231 2.69 10.22 -1.05
CA PRO A 231 3.70 11.15 -1.52
C PRO A 231 4.76 11.31 -0.43
N GLY A 232 6.00 11.47 -0.85
CA GLY A 232 7.11 11.70 0.08
C GLY A 232 7.68 10.42 0.68
N GLU A 233 7.41 10.17 1.97
CA GLU A 233 8.00 9.05 2.69
C GLU A 233 7.10 7.81 2.77
N PHE A 234 7.73 6.65 2.75
CA PHE A 234 7.12 5.34 3.03
C PHE A 234 8.16 4.38 3.59
N TYR A 235 7.74 3.21 4.04
CA TYR A 235 8.64 2.25 4.70
C TYR A 235 8.63 0.91 3.97
N GLN A 236 9.82 0.30 3.87
CA GLN A 236 10.02 -1.04 3.31
C GLN A 236 10.65 -1.98 4.33
N LEU A 237 10.24 -3.24 4.32
CA LEU A 237 11.04 -4.33 4.87
C LEU A 237 12.11 -4.66 3.82
N ASP A 238 13.20 -3.90 3.82
CA ASP A 238 14.28 -4.07 2.86
C ASP A 238 15.21 -5.19 3.30
N MET A 239 15.50 -6.14 2.41
CA MET A 239 16.41 -7.25 2.71
C MET A 239 17.31 -7.61 1.53
N GLU A 240 18.51 -8.14 1.85
CA GLU A 240 19.46 -8.64 0.89
C GLU A 240 20.23 -9.82 1.48
N MET A 241 20.58 -10.82 0.66
CA MET A 241 21.32 -12.01 1.05
C MET A 241 22.50 -12.25 0.11
N ALA A 242 23.69 -12.48 0.65
CA ALA A 242 24.85 -12.92 -0.10
C ALA A 242 24.75 -14.42 -0.42
N PHE A 243 25.37 -14.82 -1.55
CA PHE A 243 25.39 -16.21 -2.06
C PHE A 243 23.98 -16.80 -2.27
N ALA A 244 23.03 -15.96 -2.62
CA ALA A 244 21.62 -16.33 -2.73
C ALA A 244 21.13 -16.26 -4.18
N SER A 245 20.22 -17.16 -4.47
CA SER A 245 19.37 -17.20 -5.69
C SER A 245 18.01 -16.54 -5.44
N GLN A 246 17.19 -16.42 -6.48
CA GLN A 246 15.80 -15.98 -6.32
C GLN A 246 14.99 -16.93 -5.44
N GLU A 247 15.27 -18.25 -5.48
CA GLU A 247 14.57 -19.27 -4.69
C GLU A 247 14.81 -19.09 -3.18
N ASP A 248 16.02 -18.66 -2.80
CA ASP A 248 16.35 -18.36 -1.41
C ASP A 248 15.54 -17.15 -0.92
N VAL A 249 15.40 -16.11 -1.74
CA VAL A 249 14.55 -14.94 -1.43
C VAL A 249 13.09 -15.34 -1.32
N PHE A 250 12.59 -16.16 -2.25
CA PHE A 250 11.20 -16.65 -2.22
C PHE A 250 10.92 -17.44 -0.95
N SER A 251 11.81 -18.33 -0.57
CA SER A 251 11.67 -19.13 0.66
C SER A 251 11.56 -18.26 1.91
N VAL A 252 12.37 -17.22 2.04
CA VAL A 252 12.30 -16.29 3.18
C VAL A 252 10.95 -15.56 3.22
N ILE A 253 10.51 -15.00 2.11
CA ILE A 253 9.26 -14.24 2.03
C ILE A 253 8.04 -15.14 2.27
N GLU A 254 8.04 -16.34 1.71
CA GLU A 254 6.98 -17.35 1.87
C GLU A 254 6.90 -17.88 3.32
N GLU A 255 7.99 -17.82 4.08
CA GLU A 255 8.01 -18.15 5.51
C GLU A 255 7.56 -16.97 6.38
N VAL A 256 7.92 -15.73 6.01
CA VAL A 256 7.68 -14.54 6.85
C VAL A 256 6.26 -13.99 6.71
N LEU A 257 5.78 -13.78 5.47
CA LEU A 257 4.58 -12.98 5.25
C LEU A 257 3.26 -13.71 5.54
N PRO A 258 2.98 -14.95 5.07
CA PRO A 258 1.68 -15.58 5.28
C PRO A 258 1.27 -15.66 6.76
N PRO A 259 2.14 -16.06 7.71
CA PRO A 259 1.77 -16.11 9.11
C PRO A 259 1.42 -14.73 9.71
N VAL A 260 2.07 -13.65 9.22
CA VAL A 260 1.77 -12.27 9.65
C VAL A 260 0.39 -11.85 9.14
N PHE A 261 0.09 -12.14 7.87
CA PHE A 261 -1.22 -11.86 7.27
C PHE A 261 -2.35 -12.64 7.95
N GLU A 262 -2.17 -13.94 8.23
CA GLU A 262 -3.17 -14.75 8.93
C GLU A 262 -3.39 -14.31 10.37
N LYS A 263 -2.32 -13.95 11.09
CA LYS A 263 -2.38 -13.55 12.50
C LYS A 263 -3.09 -12.20 12.69
N TYR A 264 -2.78 -11.24 11.84
CA TYR A 264 -3.20 -9.85 12.02
C TYR A 264 -4.26 -9.39 11.03
N GLY A 265 -4.46 -10.11 9.92
CA GLY A 265 -5.33 -9.71 8.84
C GLY A 265 -6.82 -9.84 9.13
N VAL A 266 -7.60 -9.09 8.36
CA VAL A 266 -9.07 -9.20 8.34
C VAL A 266 -9.50 -10.56 7.80
N TYR A 267 -8.73 -11.16 6.88
CA TYR A 267 -8.91 -12.54 6.42
C TYR A 267 -7.97 -13.48 7.20
N LYS A 268 -8.41 -14.72 7.42
CA LYS A 268 -7.68 -15.72 8.22
C LYS A 268 -7.06 -16.84 7.38
N ALA A 269 -7.11 -16.70 6.06
CA ALA A 269 -6.50 -17.62 5.12
C ALA A 269 -5.54 -16.88 4.19
N ALA A 270 -4.35 -17.43 4.00
CA ALA A 270 -3.37 -16.96 3.04
C ALA A 270 -2.85 -18.11 2.18
N SER A 271 -2.33 -17.81 1.00
CA SER A 271 -1.63 -18.78 0.15
C SER A 271 -0.50 -19.45 0.93
N LYS A 272 -0.37 -20.76 0.74
CA LYS A 272 0.71 -21.54 1.33
C LYS A 272 1.90 -21.63 0.38
N ALA A 273 3.09 -21.69 0.93
CA ALA A 273 4.30 -21.94 0.17
C ALA A 273 4.27 -23.33 -0.53
N PRO A 274 4.84 -23.47 -1.73
CA PRO A 274 5.38 -22.40 -2.57
C PRO A 274 4.27 -21.60 -3.27
N PHE A 275 4.44 -20.28 -3.39
CA PHE A 275 3.49 -19.45 -4.14
C PHE A 275 3.56 -19.76 -5.63
N VAL A 276 2.45 -19.51 -6.34
CA VAL A 276 2.39 -19.62 -7.80
C VAL A 276 3.39 -18.63 -8.42
N ARG A 277 4.15 -19.10 -9.41
CA ARG A 277 5.11 -18.32 -10.18
C ARG A 277 4.59 -18.14 -11.58
N ILE A 278 4.49 -16.92 -12.04
CA ILE A 278 3.90 -16.56 -13.33
C ILE A 278 4.93 -15.70 -14.08
N PRO A 279 5.45 -16.14 -15.22
CA PRO A 279 6.29 -15.28 -16.06
C PRO A 279 5.55 -14.01 -16.46
N TYR A 280 6.28 -12.88 -16.52
CA TYR A 280 5.69 -11.56 -16.83
C TYR A 280 4.83 -11.60 -18.10
N LEU A 281 5.35 -12.15 -19.20
CA LEU A 281 4.61 -12.22 -20.47
C LEU A 281 3.34 -13.07 -20.36
N GLU A 282 3.39 -14.17 -19.59
CA GLU A 282 2.22 -15.01 -19.31
C GLU A 282 1.18 -14.24 -18.49
N SER A 283 1.61 -13.48 -17.48
CA SER A 283 0.72 -12.64 -16.68
C SER A 283 0.00 -11.60 -17.53
N MET A 284 0.72 -10.96 -18.45
CA MET A 284 0.14 -10.01 -19.40
C MET A 284 -0.84 -10.66 -20.36
N ASP A 285 -0.56 -11.88 -20.84
CA ASP A 285 -1.46 -12.58 -21.77
C ASP A 285 -2.72 -13.13 -21.07
N ARG A 286 -2.59 -13.69 -19.84
CA ARG A 286 -3.71 -14.31 -19.09
C ARG A 286 -4.52 -13.33 -18.29
N TYR A 287 -3.90 -12.30 -17.72
CA TYR A 287 -4.56 -11.41 -16.76
C TYR A 287 -4.55 -9.94 -17.18
N GLY A 288 -3.77 -9.58 -18.20
CA GLY A 288 -3.66 -8.20 -18.70
C GLY A 288 -2.94 -7.25 -17.75
N THR A 289 -2.17 -7.80 -16.82
CA THR A 289 -1.45 -7.02 -15.81
C THR A 289 -0.29 -7.82 -15.23
N ASP A 290 0.75 -7.13 -14.80
CA ASP A 290 1.85 -7.63 -13.98
C ASP A 290 1.49 -7.78 -12.48
N LYS A 291 0.26 -7.42 -12.09
CA LYS A 291 -0.25 -7.44 -10.70
C LYS A 291 -1.61 -8.14 -10.63
N PRO A 292 -1.69 -9.46 -11.02
CA PRO A 292 -2.97 -10.14 -11.08
C PRO A 292 -3.57 -10.36 -9.70
N ASP A 293 -4.87 -10.10 -9.57
CA ASP A 293 -5.65 -10.59 -8.43
C ASP A 293 -6.09 -12.03 -8.71
N LEU A 294 -5.41 -13.00 -8.09
CA LEU A 294 -5.68 -14.42 -8.28
C LEU A 294 -6.93 -14.90 -7.53
N ARG A 295 -7.59 -14.05 -6.75
CA ARG A 295 -8.92 -14.34 -6.22
C ARG A 295 -9.99 -14.33 -7.31
N ILE A 296 -9.72 -13.64 -8.41
CA ILE A 296 -10.58 -13.59 -9.60
C ILE A 296 -10.17 -14.75 -10.52
N ASP A 297 -11.07 -15.67 -10.81
CA ASP A 297 -10.83 -16.86 -11.64
C ASP A 297 -11.11 -16.65 -13.14
N LEU A 298 -11.24 -15.38 -13.58
CA LEU A 298 -11.39 -15.00 -14.99
C LEU A 298 -10.03 -14.86 -15.66
N GLU A 299 -9.92 -15.30 -16.90
CA GLU A 299 -8.73 -15.12 -17.72
C GLU A 299 -9.08 -14.43 -19.05
N LEU A 300 -8.07 -13.81 -19.67
CA LEU A 300 -8.17 -13.21 -20.98
C LEU A 300 -8.06 -14.29 -22.05
N VAL A 301 -8.89 -14.18 -23.09
CA VAL A 301 -8.85 -15.01 -24.29
C VAL A 301 -8.49 -14.13 -25.49
N ASP A 302 -7.58 -14.60 -26.34
CA ASP A 302 -7.29 -13.92 -27.60
C ASP A 302 -8.45 -14.13 -28.59
N ALA A 303 -9.17 -13.06 -28.86
CA ALA A 303 -10.30 -13.05 -29.78
C ALA A 303 -9.96 -12.41 -31.14
N THR A 304 -8.68 -12.02 -31.38
CA THR A 304 -8.26 -11.26 -32.54
C THR A 304 -8.71 -11.93 -33.86
N GLY A 305 -8.44 -13.21 -34.00
CA GLY A 305 -8.80 -13.93 -35.24
C GLY A 305 -10.29 -14.03 -35.51
N VAL A 306 -11.11 -14.30 -34.48
CA VAL A 306 -12.56 -14.45 -34.61
C VAL A 306 -13.29 -13.11 -34.73
N MET A 307 -12.68 -12.02 -34.26
CA MET A 307 -13.21 -10.66 -34.34
C MET A 307 -12.70 -9.88 -35.56
N ALA A 308 -11.70 -10.41 -36.26
CA ALA A 308 -11.21 -9.80 -37.51
C ALA A 308 -12.35 -9.71 -38.52
N ASP A 309 -12.41 -8.61 -39.28
CA ASP A 309 -13.35 -8.39 -40.38
C ASP A 309 -14.85 -8.52 -39.96
N CYS A 310 -15.19 -8.29 -38.67
CA CYS A 310 -16.59 -8.30 -38.24
C CYS A 310 -17.34 -7.02 -38.62
N GLY A 311 -16.70 -6.07 -39.29
CA GLY A 311 -17.30 -4.78 -39.67
C GLY A 311 -17.46 -3.80 -38.50
N PHE A 312 -16.83 -4.07 -37.36
CA PHE A 312 -16.77 -3.15 -36.22
C PHE A 312 -15.44 -2.39 -36.23
N GLY A 313 -15.44 -1.15 -36.72
CA GLY A 313 -14.25 -0.35 -36.95
C GLY A 313 -13.20 -0.34 -35.82
N PRO A 314 -13.57 -0.26 -34.53
CA PRO A 314 -12.60 -0.33 -33.43
C PRO A 314 -11.76 -1.62 -33.37
N PHE A 315 -12.13 -2.70 -34.07
CA PHE A 315 -11.41 -3.97 -34.08
C PHE A 315 -10.53 -4.17 -35.32
N GLU A 316 -10.69 -3.31 -36.34
CA GLU A 316 -9.96 -3.44 -37.61
C GLU A 316 -8.45 -3.28 -37.39
N GLY A 317 -7.68 -4.34 -37.71
CA GLY A 317 -6.22 -4.36 -37.56
C GLY A 317 -5.70 -4.30 -36.14
N GLN A 318 -6.56 -4.50 -35.15
CA GLN A 318 -6.20 -4.44 -33.71
C GLN A 318 -6.14 -5.83 -33.08
N THR A 319 -5.35 -5.95 -32.02
CA THR A 319 -5.46 -7.08 -31.10
C THR A 319 -6.75 -6.94 -30.29
N VAL A 320 -7.55 -8.02 -30.23
CA VAL A 320 -8.80 -8.06 -29.46
C VAL A 320 -8.66 -9.09 -28.35
N LYS A 321 -8.86 -8.66 -27.10
CA LYS A 321 -8.91 -9.54 -25.92
C LYS A 321 -10.35 -9.66 -25.42
N ALA A 322 -10.74 -10.88 -25.07
CA ALA A 322 -12.07 -11.21 -24.55
C ALA A 322 -11.96 -11.72 -23.11
N ILE A 323 -13.00 -11.48 -22.33
CA ILE A 323 -13.21 -12.07 -21.00
C ILE A 323 -14.60 -12.67 -20.98
N VAL A 324 -14.69 -13.98 -20.80
CA VAL A 324 -15.95 -14.71 -20.69
C VAL A 324 -16.35 -14.82 -19.23
N VAL A 325 -17.53 -14.37 -18.88
CA VAL A 325 -18.05 -14.43 -17.51
C VAL A 325 -19.35 -15.25 -17.53
N ASP A 326 -19.29 -16.48 -17.05
CA ASP A 326 -20.43 -17.37 -17.02
C ASP A 326 -21.41 -16.95 -15.89
N GLY A 327 -22.69 -16.98 -16.20
CA GLY A 327 -23.74 -16.64 -15.24
C GLY A 327 -23.74 -15.19 -14.77
N PHE A 328 -23.22 -14.24 -15.57
CA PHE A 328 -23.17 -12.83 -15.20
C PHE A 328 -24.55 -12.16 -15.33
N THR A 329 -25.19 -11.89 -14.21
CA THR A 329 -26.57 -11.38 -14.12
C THR A 329 -26.66 -9.85 -13.97
N ALA A 330 -25.55 -9.12 -14.09
CA ALA A 330 -25.51 -7.67 -13.92
C ALA A 330 -26.45 -6.95 -14.91
N THR A 331 -27.10 -5.90 -14.41
CA THR A 331 -27.96 -5.05 -15.23
C THR A 331 -27.16 -4.25 -16.25
N ARG A 332 -27.80 -3.80 -17.32
CA ARG A 332 -27.15 -2.94 -18.32
C ARG A 332 -26.51 -1.71 -17.70
N LYS A 333 -27.14 -1.09 -16.70
CA LYS A 333 -26.59 0.08 -15.99
C LYS A 333 -25.25 -0.23 -15.33
N VAL A 334 -25.10 -1.41 -14.71
CA VAL A 334 -23.85 -1.85 -14.10
C VAL A 334 -22.78 -2.10 -15.17
N ILE A 335 -23.15 -2.74 -16.29
CA ILE A 335 -22.23 -2.99 -17.41
C ILE A 335 -21.73 -1.67 -18.02
N ASP A 336 -22.65 -0.74 -18.27
CA ASP A 336 -22.30 0.58 -18.82
C ASP A 336 -21.39 1.37 -17.85
N SER A 337 -21.62 1.25 -16.53
CA SER A 337 -20.73 1.83 -15.50
C SER A 337 -19.34 1.21 -15.51
N ILE A 338 -19.23 -0.12 -15.66
CA ILE A 338 -17.94 -0.83 -15.77
C ILE A 338 -17.19 -0.35 -17.02
N CYS A 339 -17.87 -0.27 -18.17
CA CYS A 339 -17.23 0.20 -19.41
C CYS A 339 -16.75 1.65 -19.31
N ALA A 340 -17.53 2.53 -18.65
CA ALA A 340 -17.15 3.90 -18.40
C ALA A 340 -15.92 4.00 -17.47
N GLU A 341 -15.87 3.19 -16.42
CA GLU A 341 -14.74 3.14 -15.49
C GLU A 341 -13.46 2.63 -16.17
N VAL A 342 -13.57 1.64 -17.07
CA VAL A 342 -12.43 1.20 -17.89
C VAL A 342 -11.89 2.36 -18.74
N GLU A 343 -12.77 3.14 -19.37
CA GLU A 343 -12.36 4.28 -20.20
C GLU A 343 -11.68 5.38 -19.34
N VAL A 344 -12.16 5.62 -18.14
CA VAL A 344 -11.54 6.57 -17.19
C VAL A 344 -10.14 6.11 -16.79
N GLN A 345 -9.96 4.81 -16.48
CA GLN A 345 -8.67 4.30 -15.99
C GLN A 345 -7.63 4.08 -17.10
N THR A 346 -8.05 3.81 -18.35
CA THR A 346 -7.14 3.38 -19.42
C THR A 346 -7.12 4.28 -20.64
N ALA A 347 -8.01 5.28 -20.69
CA ALA A 347 -8.29 6.08 -21.89
C ALA A 347 -8.73 5.24 -23.12
N ASN A 348 -9.04 3.95 -22.95
CA ASN A 348 -9.50 3.04 -23.99
C ASN A 348 -10.89 2.50 -23.68
N LYS A 349 -11.65 2.15 -24.71
CA LYS A 349 -13.02 1.66 -24.57
C LYS A 349 -13.07 0.15 -24.36
N ALA A 350 -13.99 -0.26 -23.49
CA ALA A 350 -14.46 -1.64 -23.40
C ALA A 350 -15.78 -1.82 -24.15
N PHE A 351 -15.97 -3.01 -24.70
CA PHE A 351 -17.15 -3.41 -25.45
C PHE A 351 -17.70 -4.69 -24.85
N TRP A 352 -18.92 -5.07 -25.21
CA TRP A 352 -19.53 -6.28 -24.68
C TRP A 352 -20.64 -6.84 -25.56
N PHE A 353 -20.96 -8.11 -25.36
CA PHE A 353 -22.18 -8.78 -25.82
C PHE A 353 -22.54 -9.93 -24.85
N LYS A 354 -23.71 -10.54 -25.03
CA LYS A 354 -24.15 -11.73 -24.27
C LYS A 354 -24.62 -12.80 -25.25
N LEU A 355 -24.47 -14.06 -24.84
CA LEU A 355 -25.20 -15.19 -25.41
C LEU A 355 -26.40 -15.45 -24.50
N ASP A 356 -27.63 -15.20 -24.99
CA ASP A 356 -28.84 -15.37 -24.19
C ASP A 356 -29.18 -16.86 -23.98
N GLU A 357 -30.20 -17.14 -23.17
CA GLU A 357 -30.67 -18.50 -22.87
C GLU A 357 -31.20 -19.26 -24.11
N LYS A 358 -31.50 -18.56 -25.20
CA LYS A 358 -31.93 -19.13 -26.45
C LYS A 358 -30.77 -19.37 -27.41
N GLY A 359 -29.53 -19.01 -26.97
CA GLY A 359 -28.34 -19.09 -27.77
C GLY A 359 -28.21 -17.98 -28.82
N GLU A 360 -28.86 -16.81 -28.63
CA GLU A 360 -28.73 -15.67 -29.53
C GLU A 360 -27.75 -14.63 -28.98
N LEU A 361 -26.94 -14.01 -29.87
CA LEU A 361 -26.06 -12.91 -29.49
C LEU A 361 -26.87 -11.63 -29.31
N VAL A 362 -26.83 -11.06 -28.11
CA VAL A 362 -27.65 -9.88 -27.74
C VAL A 362 -26.81 -8.80 -27.05
N GLY A 363 -27.24 -7.56 -27.20
CA GLY A 363 -26.66 -6.39 -26.50
C GLY A 363 -25.33 -5.91 -27.13
N GLY A 364 -24.86 -4.76 -26.68
CA GLY A 364 -23.57 -4.17 -27.07
C GLY A 364 -23.30 -4.19 -28.58
N ILE A 365 -22.22 -4.89 -28.96
CA ILE A 365 -21.78 -5.01 -30.35
C ILE A 365 -22.36 -6.23 -31.07
N SER A 366 -23.28 -6.97 -30.48
CA SER A 366 -23.84 -8.23 -31.03
C SER A 366 -24.31 -8.12 -32.47
N LYS A 367 -24.80 -6.97 -32.92
CA LYS A 367 -25.26 -6.74 -34.29
C LYS A 367 -24.19 -6.95 -35.37
N PHE A 368 -22.92 -6.76 -35.03
CA PHE A 368 -21.79 -6.97 -35.93
C PHE A 368 -21.30 -8.42 -35.97
N LEU A 369 -21.82 -9.27 -35.07
CA LEU A 369 -21.35 -10.65 -34.88
C LEU A 369 -22.39 -11.69 -35.34
N GLN A 370 -23.56 -11.29 -35.84
CA GLN A 370 -24.65 -12.20 -36.18
C GLN A 370 -24.24 -13.20 -37.29
N ASP A 371 -23.57 -12.72 -38.35
CA ASP A 371 -23.15 -13.54 -39.50
C ASP A 371 -22.02 -14.52 -39.16
N ARG A 372 -21.38 -14.40 -38.01
CA ARG A 372 -20.30 -15.26 -37.51
C ARG A 372 -20.56 -15.83 -36.12
N LYS A 373 -21.79 -15.83 -35.68
CA LYS A 373 -22.23 -16.30 -34.36
C LYS A 373 -21.61 -17.65 -33.99
N GLU A 374 -21.73 -18.64 -34.85
CA GLU A 374 -21.22 -20.00 -34.62
C GLU A 374 -19.70 -20.01 -34.38
N ALA A 375 -18.95 -19.26 -35.20
CA ALA A 375 -17.51 -19.14 -35.06
C ALA A 375 -17.12 -18.44 -33.74
N VAL A 376 -17.83 -17.37 -33.34
CA VAL A 376 -17.60 -16.66 -32.07
C VAL A 376 -17.90 -17.56 -30.88
N VAL A 377 -19.05 -18.26 -30.88
CA VAL A 377 -19.44 -19.19 -29.83
C VAL A 377 -18.41 -20.31 -29.67
N ALA A 378 -17.97 -20.90 -30.78
CA ALA A 378 -16.98 -21.97 -30.76
C ALA A 378 -15.58 -21.48 -30.29
N ALA A 379 -15.11 -20.34 -30.81
CA ALA A 379 -13.78 -19.81 -30.47
C ALA A 379 -13.65 -19.37 -29.02
N LEU A 380 -14.71 -18.82 -28.43
CA LEU A 380 -14.76 -18.38 -27.03
C LEU A 380 -15.33 -19.42 -26.08
N GLY A 381 -15.78 -20.58 -26.59
CA GLY A 381 -16.36 -21.66 -25.77
C GLY A 381 -17.64 -21.26 -25.02
N LEU A 382 -18.48 -20.38 -25.62
CA LEU A 382 -19.62 -19.79 -24.96
C LEU A 382 -20.75 -20.77 -24.70
N LYS A 383 -21.42 -20.59 -23.58
CA LYS A 383 -22.64 -21.29 -23.19
C LYS A 383 -23.80 -20.27 -23.06
N PRO A 384 -25.06 -20.71 -23.23
CA PRO A 384 -26.20 -19.85 -22.97
C PRO A 384 -26.13 -19.21 -21.58
N GLY A 385 -26.35 -17.89 -21.51
CA GLY A 385 -26.22 -17.08 -20.30
C GLY A 385 -24.87 -16.39 -20.13
N ASP A 386 -23.85 -16.70 -20.95
CA ASP A 386 -22.52 -16.08 -20.83
C ASP A 386 -22.50 -14.62 -21.28
N PHE A 387 -21.75 -13.84 -20.52
CA PHE A 387 -21.37 -12.47 -20.87
C PHE A 387 -19.95 -12.44 -21.39
N VAL A 388 -19.69 -11.60 -22.39
CA VAL A 388 -18.36 -11.39 -22.96
C VAL A 388 -18.02 -9.91 -22.92
N GLY A 389 -16.96 -9.58 -22.15
CA GLY A 389 -16.31 -8.28 -22.19
C GLY A 389 -15.16 -8.29 -23.22
N LEU A 390 -14.98 -7.20 -23.95
CA LEU A 390 -14.01 -7.09 -25.02
C LEU A 390 -13.21 -5.79 -24.93
N THR A 391 -11.94 -5.86 -25.29
CA THR A 391 -11.07 -4.69 -25.46
C THR A 391 -10.28 -4.80 -26.74
N ALA A 392 -9.87 -3.67 -27.34
CA ALA A 392 -9.10 -3.66 -28.56
C ALA A 392 -8.05 -2.55 -28.57
N GLY A 393 -6.97 -2.78 -29.33
CA GLY A 393 -5.87 -1.83 -29.48
C GLY A 393 -4.57 -2.49 -29.91
N LYS A 394 -3.46 -1.75 -29.82
CA LYS A 394 -2.13 -2.39 -29.89
C LYS A 394 -2.03 -3.44 -28.78
N LYS A 395 -1.26 -4.51 -28.99
CA LYS A 395 -1.22 -5.69 -28.11
C LYS A 395 -1.16 -5.30 -26.62
N LEU A 396 -0.19 -4.52 -26.20
CA LEU A 396 -0.01 -4.12 -24.79
C LEU A 396 -1.19 -3.27 -24.26
N ALA A 397 -1.69 -2.34 -25.06
CA ALA A 397 -2.84 -1.50 -24.70
C ALA A 397 -4.11 -2.34 -24.54
N ALA A 398 -4.37 -3.26 -25.46
CA ALA A 398 -5.52 -4.19 -25.38
C ALA A 398 -5.44 -5.07 -24.13
N GLN A 399 -4.25 -5.59 -23.80
CA GLN A 399 -4.00 -6.38 -22.58
C GLN A 399 -4.23 -5.56 -21.32
N LYS A 400 -3.59 -4.40 -21.17
CA LYS A 400 -3.74 -3.53 -19.99
C LYS A 400 -5.21 -3.11 -19.79
N THR A 401 -5.91 -2.74 -20.85
CA THR A 401 -7.35 -2.41 -20.80
C THR A 401 -8.19 -3.61 -20.36
N ALA A 402 -7.88 -4.80 -20.89
CA ALA A 402 -8.57 -6.03 -20.51
C ALA A 402 -8.30 -6.41 -19.03
N GLY A 403 -7.11 -6.14 -18.51
CA GLY A 403 -6.77 -6.34 -17.10
C GLY A 403 -7.65 -5.52 -16.17
N VAL A 404 -7.88 -4.24 -16.50
CA VAL A 404 -8.81 -3.38 -15.76
C VAL A 404 -10.25 -3.90 -15.87
N LEU A 405 -10.69 -4.26 -17.08
CA LEU A 405 -12.02 -4.83 -17.30
C LEU A 405 -12.21 -6.13 -16.51
N ARG A 406 -11.21 -7.03 -16.51
CA ARG A 406 -11.20 -8.27 -15.73
C ARG A 406 -11.42 -8.03 -14.24
N LYS A 407 -10.69 -7.07 -13.67
CA LYS A 407 -10.79 -6.70 -12.25
C LYS A 407 -12.21 -6.21 -11.92
N LEU A 408 -12.78 -5.35 -12.74
CA LEU A 408 -14.12 -4.78 -12.52
C LEU A 408 -15.22 -5.83 -12.70
N LEU A 409 -15.11 -6.71 -13.71
CA LEU A 409 -16.05 -7.82 -13.93
C LEU A 409 -15.98 -8.84 -12.78
N GLY A 410 -14.78 -9.19 -12.31
CA GLY A 410 -14.58 -10.06 -11.17
C GLY A 410 -15.21 -9.49 -9.89
N ALA A 411 -14.96 -8.21 -9.61
CA ALA A 411 -15.55 -7.53 -8.45
C ALA A 411 -17.10 -7.46 -8.51
N ALA A 412 -17.66 -7.38 -9.71
CA ALA A 412 -19.12 -7.38 -9.93
C ALA A 412 -19.74 -8.79 -9.95
N SER A 413 -18.94 -9.84 -9.91
CA SER A 413 -19.38 -11.23 -9.96
C SER A 413 -19.07 -11.97 -8.67
N GLU A 414 -20.10 -12.33 -7.90
CA GLU A 414 -19.90 -13.11 -6.65
C GLU A 414 -19.32 -14.51 -6.92
N LYS A 415 -19.61 -15.08 -8.08
CA LYS A 415 -19.16 -16.40 -8.48
C LYS A 415 -17.66 -16.44 -8.76
N HIS A 416 -17.13 -15.39 -9.38
CA HIS A 416 -15.75 -15.34 -9.91
C HIS A 416 -14.76 -14.64 -8.99
N MET A 417 -15.14 -14.33 -7.74
CA MET A 417 -14.29 -13.68 -6.77
C MET A 417 -14.29 -14.40 -5.43
N ARG A 418 -13.16 -14.97 -5.03
CA ARG A 418 -12.94 -15.46 -3.66
C ARG A 418 -12.68 -14.27 -2.74
N LYS A 419 -13.48 -14.09 -1.67
CA LYS A 419 -13.44 -12.85 -0.88
C LYS A 419 -12.57 -12.93 0.37
N ASP A 420 -12.49 -14.05 1.06
CA ASP A 420 -11.99 -14.12 2.44
C ASP A 420 -10.56 -14.70 2.53
N CYS A 421 -9.68 -14.29 1.61
CA CYS A 421 -8.31 -14.81 1.56
C CYS A 421 -7.30 -13.79 1.04
N TYR A 422 -6.02 -14.06 1.35
CA TYR A 422 -4.87 -13.41 0.76
C TYR A 422 -4.22 -14.36 -0.25
N GLU A 423 -4.29 -14.03 -1.53
CA GLU A 423 -3.69 -14.82 -2.61
C GLU A 423 -2.40 -14.16 -3.06
N PHE A 424 -1.29 -14.81 -2.72
CA PHE A 424 0.04 -14.38 -3.12
C PHE A 424 0.47 -15.08 -4.41
N CYS A 425 1.22 -14.37 -5.25
CA CYS A 425 1.95 -14.94 -6.37
C CYS A 425 3.24 -14.17 -6.63
N TRP A 426 4.16 -14.84 -7.32
CA TRP A 426 5.35 -14.25 -7.87
C TRP A 426 5.14 -13.97 -9.36
N ILE A 427 5.46 -12.77 -9.80
CA ILE A 427 5.66 -12.47 -11.21
C ILE A 427 7.16 -12.50 -11.43
N VAL A 428 7.61 -13.30 -12.39
CA VAL A 428 9.02 -13.58 -12.64
C VAL A 428 9.39 -13.33 -14.10
N ASP A 429 10.67 -13.40 -14.42
CA ASP A 429 11.17 -13.32 -15.80
C ASP A 429 10.73 -12.03 -16.53
N PHE A 430 10.96 -10.90 -15.87
CA PHE A 430 10.72 -9.59 -16.48
C PHE A 430 11.68 -9.33 -17.65
N PRO A 431 11.25 -8.62 -18.70
CA PRO A 431 12.17 -8.08 -19.69
C PRO A 431 13.22 -7.20 -19.01
N MET A 432 14.48 -7.29 -19.43
CA MET A 432 15.52 -6.42 -18.91
C MET A 432 15.40 -5.00 -19.47
N TYR A 433 14.96 -4.90 -20.72
CA TYR A 433 14.83 -3.65 -21.46
C TYR A 433 13.44 -3.48 -22.03
N GLU A 434 13.06 -2.24 -22.24
CA GLU A 434 11.85 -1.83 -22.93
C GLU A 434 12.12 -0.58 -23.79
N ILE A 435 11.18 -0.24 -24.65
CA ILE A 435 11.20 1.05 -25.35
C ILE A 435 10.42 2.05 -24.51
N GLY A 436 11.09 3.10 -24.05
CA GLY A 436 10.48 4.15 -23.26
C GLY A 436 9.30 4.80 -23.99
N GLU A 437 8.16 4.93 -23.31
CA GLU A 437 6.93 5.49 -23.92
C GLU A 437 7.12 6.96 -24.35
N GLU A 438 7.93 7.72 -23.59
CA GLU A 438 8.18 9.15 -23.86
C GLU A 438 9.44 9.37 -24.72
N SER A 439 10.52 8.66 -24.42
CA SER A 439 11.81 8.81 -25.11
C SER A 439 11.84 8.13 -26.47
N GLY A 440 11.11 7.01 -26.63
CA GLY A 440 11.21 6.14 -27.80
C GLY A 440 12.55 5.40 -27.90
N GLU A 441 13.41 5.49 -26.88
CA GLU A 441 14.72 4.87 -26.82
C GLU A 441 14.69 3.59 -25.96
N LEU A 442 15.75 2.77 -26.06
CA LEU A 442 15.92 1.59 -25.24
C LEU A 442 16.26 2.00 -23.80
N GLU A 443 15.46 1.53 -22.86
CA GLU A 443 15.62 1.81 -21.42
C GLU A 443 15.56 0.51 -20.61
N PHE A 444 16.06 0.54 -19.36
CA PHE A 444 15.82 -0.56 -18.42
C PHE A 444 14.33 -0.62 -18.06
N CYS A 445 13.75 -1.80 -18.14
CA CYS A 445 12.33 -2.00 -17.81
C CYS A 445 12.01 -1.66 -16.34
N HIS A 446 12.91 -2.02 -15.41
CA HIS A 446 12.77 -1.77 -13.98
C HIS A 446 14.15 -1.44 -13.35
N ASN A 447 14.70 -2.37 -12.53
CA ASN A 447 15.96 -2.14 -11.81
C ASN A 447 17.17 -2.43 -12.70
N PRO A 448 18.02 -1.43 -12.99
CA PRO A 448 19.20 -1.58 -13.85
C PRO A 448 20.27 -2.51 -13.25
N PHE A 449 20.19 -2.79 -11.95
CA PHE A 449 21.15 -3.66 -11.25
C PHE A 449 20.72 -5.13 -11.20
N SER A 450 19.72 -5.52 -11.97
CA SER A 450 19.30 -6.91 -12.08
C SER A 450 20.27 -7.72 -12.96
N MET A 451 20.48 -8.98 -12.61
CA MET A 451 21.30 -9.89 -13.41
C MET A 451 20.51 -10.33 -14.66
N PRO A 452 21.03 -10.12 -15.89
CA PRO A 452 20.41 -10.65 -17.08
C PRO A 452 20.47 -12.19 -17.09
N GLN A 453 19.40 -12.83 -17.54
CA GLN A 453 19.43 -14.26 -17.83
C GLN A 453 20.36 -14.52 -18.99
N GLY A 454 21.20 -15.56 -18.88
CA GLY A 454 22.29 -15.80 -19.85
C GLY A 454 23.54 -14.93 -19.67
N GLY A 455 23.53 -13.96 -18.72
CA GLY A 455 24.69 -13.16 -18.36
C GLY A 455 25.27 -12.35 -19.51
N LYS A 456 26.60 -12.18 -19.54
CA LYS A 456 27.30 -11.41 -20.57
C LYS A 456 27.01 -11.89 -22.01
N LYS A 457 26.88 -13.22 -22.19
CA LYS A 457 26.63 -13.80 -23.52
C LYS A 457 25.28 -13.32 -24.09
N ALA A 458 24.24 -13.24 -23.31
CA ALA A 458 22.94 -12.72 -23.77
C ALA A 458 23.07 -11.25 -24.21
N LEU A 459 23.75 -10.42 -23.41
CA LEU A 459 23.98 -9.00 -23.74
C LEU A 459 24.81 -8.78 -25.03
N GLU A 460 25.62 -9.75 -25.43
CA GLU A 460 26.49 -9.67 -26.62
C GLU A 460 25.85 -10.24 -27.87
N SER A 461 24.87 -11.15 -27.75
CA SER A 461 24.42 -11.96 -28.89
C SER A 461 22.90 -11.99 -29.08
N GLU A 462 22.10 -11.48 -28.16
CA GLU A 462 20.64 -11.48 -28.27
C GLU A 462 20.09 -10.08 -28.57
N GLU A 463 18.89 -10.03 -29.15
CA GLU A 463 18.16 -8.78 -29.31
C GLU A 463 17.80 -8.21 -27.93
N PRO A 464 18.12 -6.93 -27.61
CA PRO A 464 17.95 -6.38 -26.26
C PRO A 464 16.54 -6.57 -25.69
N LEU A 465 15.49 -6.41 -26.50
CA LEU A 465 14.10 -6.57 -26.05
C LEU A 465 13.69 -8.04 -25.78
N SER A 466 14.54 -9.02 -26.15
CA SER A 466 14.30 -10.43 -25.84
C SER A 466 15.01 -10.90 -24.56
N ILE A 467 15.94 -10.09 -24.03
CA ILE A 467 16.70 -10.43 -22.84
C ILE A 467 15.81 -10.31 -21.61
N LEU A 468 15.73 -11.38 -20.83
CA LEU A 468 15.03 -11.40 -19.54
C LEU A 468 16.01 -11.14 -18.40
N ALA A 469 15.51 -10.60 -17.29
CA ALA A 469 16.27 -10.43 -16.06
C ALA A 469 15.77 -11.41 -14.98
N TYR A 470 16.65 -11.78 -14.05
CA TYR A 470 16.26 -12.44 -12.80
C TYR A 470 15.62 -11.42 -11.84
N GLN A 471 14.50 -10.87 -12.28
CA GLN A 471 13.70 -9.90 -11.58
C GLN A 471 12.35 -10.49 -11.25
N TYR A 472 11.82 -10.15 -10.10
CA TYR A 472 10.58 -10.72 -9.58
C TYR A 472 9.81 -9.72 -8.72
N ASP A 473 8.48 -9.77 -8.84
CA ASP A 473 7.57 -9.00 -8.01
C ASP A 473 6.70 -9.94 -7.16
N LEU A 474 6.49 -9.56 -5.90
CA LEU A 474 5.52 -10.19 -5.03
C LEU A 474 4.19 -9.45 -5.14
N VAL A 475 3.15 -10.17 -5.52
CA VAL A 475 1.80 -9.63 -5.64
C VAL A 475 0.88 -10.32 -4.65
N CYS A 476 -0.01 -9.56 -4.01
CA CYS A 476 -1.09 -10.08 -3.18
C CYS A 476 -2.39 -9.35 -3.49
N ASN A 477 -3.44 -10.10 -3.85
CA ASN A 477 -4.77 -9.56 -4.11
C ASN A 477 -4.77 -8.39 -5.13
N GLY A 478 -3.94 -8.48 -6.16
CA GLY A 478 -3.85 -7.44 -7.19
C GLY A 478 -3.03 -6.20 -6.79
N VAL A 479 -2.31 -6.26 -5.68
CA VAL A 479 -1.41 -5.21 -5.21
C VAL A 479 0.02 -5.72 -5.24
N GLU A 480 0.92 -5.01 -5.92
CA GLU A 480 2.36 -5.24 -5.83
C GLU A 480 2.83 -4.86 -4.43
N LEU A 481 3.22 -5.85 -3.66
CA LEU A 481 3.80 -5.63 -2.34
C LEU A 481 5.28 -5.31 -2.40
N SER A 482 5.97 -5.85 -3.38
CA SER A 482 7.43 -5.74 -3.46
C SER A 482 7.96 -6.06 -4.84
N SER A 483 9.09 -5.46 -5.17
CA SER A 483 9.95 -5.82 -6.29
C SER A 483 11.33 -6.24 -5.77
N GLY A 484 11.95 -7.21 -6.44
CA GLY A 484 13.26 -7.73 -6.11
C GLY A 484 14.02 -8.26 -7.32
N ALA A 485 15.28 -8.62 -7.13
CA ALA A 485 16.10 -9.23 -8.17
C ALA A 485 17.27 -10.03 -7.60
N VAL A 486 17.77 -10.98 -8.36
CA VAL A 486 19.16 -11.39 -8.28
C VAL A 486 19.99 -10.26 -8.86
N ARG A 487 21.01 -9.79 -8.12
CA ARG A 487 21.75 -8.59 -8.48
C ARG A 487 22.90 -8.90 -9.43
N ASN A 488 23.10 -7.99 -10.34
CA ASN A 488 24.33 -7.97 -11.10
C ASN A 488 25.48 -7.55 -10.18
N HIS A 489 26.43 -8.44 -9.97
CA HIS A 489 27.60 -8.26 -9.10
C HIS A 489 28.91 -8.29 -9.89
N ASP A 490 28.85 -8.46 -11.20
CA ASP A 490 29.98 -8.52 -12.13
C ASP A 490 30.13 -7.16 -12.81
N PRO A 491 31.30 -6.46 -12.64
CA PRO A 491 31.51 -5.15 -13.23
C PRO A 491 31.51 -5.17 -14.77
N GLU A 492 31.93 -6.27 -15.44
CA GLU A 492 31.93 -6.36 -16.90
C GLU A 492 30.51 -6.51 -17.44
N ILE A 493 29.65 -7.31 -16.76
CA ILE A 493 28.24 -7.44 -17.11
C ILE A 493 27.54 -6.10 -16.85
N MET A 494 27.87 -5.41 -15.76
CA MET A 494 27.30 -4.11 -15.46
C MET A 494 27.57 -3.09 -16.56
N ILE A 495 28.83 -2.93 -16.96
CA ILE A 495 29.21 -2.02 -18.04
C ILE A 495 28.45 -2.39 -19.31
N LYS A 496 28.45 -3.67 -19.69
CA LYS A 496 27.82 -4.13 -20.92
C LYS A 496 26.30 -3.89 -20.93
N ALA A 497 25.64 -4.08 -19.79
CA ALA A 497 24.21 -3.81 -19.67
C ALA A 497 23.87 -2.32 -19.84
N PHE A 498 24.70 -1.44 -19.29
CA PHE A 498 24.51 0.01 -19.42
C PHE A 498 24.91 0.55 -20.81
N GLU A 499 25.89 -0.07 -21.50
CA GLU A 499 26.24 0.29 -22.88
C GLU A 499 25.04 0.16 -23.84
N LEU A 500 24.18 -0.85 -23.65
CA LEU A 500 23.00 -1.06 -24.49
C LEU A 500 21.97 0.09 -24.39
N VAL A 501 21.94 0.78 -23.27
CA VAL A 501 21.09 2.00 -23.07
C VAL A 501 21.89 3.30 -23.25
N GLY A 502 23.05 3.25 -23.91
CA GLY A 502 23.83 4.42 -24.27
C GLY A 502 24.72 5.01 -23.16
N LEU A 503 24.91 4.29 -22.05
CA LEU A 503 25.78 4.71 -20.94
C LEU A 503 27.07 3.88 -20.93
N GLY A 504 28.19 4.51 -21.22
CA GLY A 504 29.49 3.84 -21.26
C GLY A 504 30.12 3.59 -19.89
N GLU A 505 31.28 2.93 -19.90
CA GLU A 505 32.04 2.60 -18.67
C GLU A 505 32.31 3.82 -17.79
N GLU A 506 32.67 4.96 -18.38
CA GLU A 506 32.95 6.19 -17.62
C GLU A 506 31.68 6.77 -16.96
N ASP A 507 30.52 6.60 -17.62
CA ASP A 507 29.23 7.01 -17.02
C ASP A 507 28.87 6.14 -15.83
N VAL A 508 29.08 4.82 -15.93
CA VAL A 508 28.85 3.87 -14.83
C VAL A 508 29.75 4.19 -13.64
N LYS A 509 31.05 4.42 -13.89
CA LYS A 509 32.01 4.80 -12.85
C LYS A 509 31.67 6.15 -12.19
N ALA A 510 31.18 7.11 -12.96
CA ALA A 510 30.81 8.43 -12.45
C ALA A 510 29.51 8.41 -11.64
N LYS A 511 28.51 7.62 -12.10
CA LYS A 511 27.20 7.54 -11.45
C LYS A 511 27.20 6.61 -10.22
N PHE A 512 27.97 5.51 -10.25
CA PHE A 512 27.97 4.45 -9.23
C PHE A 512 29.36 4.10 -8.72
N PRO A 513 30.21 5.09 -8.35
CA PRO A 513 31.64 4.84 -8.07
C PRO A 513 31.85 3.84 -6.94
N ALA A 514 31.08 3.94 -5.85
CA ALA A 514 31.24 3.08 -4.69
C ALA A 514 30.87 1.61 -5.00
N MET A 515 29.76 1.41 -5.71
CA MET A 515 29.27 0.07 -6.06
C MET A 515 30.16 -0.59 -7.11
N TYR A 516 30.52 0.14 -8.17
CA TYR A 516 31.45 -0.34 -9.18
C TYR A 516 32.78 -0.79 -8.57
N ASN A 517 33.39 0.08 -7.74
CA ASN A 517 34.64 -0.26 -7.06
C ASN A 517 34.50 -1.47 -6.13
N ALA A 518 33.40 -1.56 -5.35
CA ALA A 518 33.16 -2.71 -4.49
C ALA A 518 33.09 -4.02 -5.29
N PHE A 519 32.44 -4.01 -6.45
CA PHE A 519 32.36 -5.20 -7.32
C PHE A 519 33.71 -5.58 -7.91
N CYS A 520 34.55 -4.62 -8.27
CA CYS A 520 35.91 -4.87 -8.72
C CYS A 520 36.80 -5.56 -7.66
N TYR A 521 36.46 -5.47 -6.37
CA TYR A 521 37.15 -6.20 -5.29
C TYR A 521 36.56 -7.57 -4.99
N GLY A 522 35.61 -8.05 -5.79
CA GLY A 522 35.02 -9.39 -5.69
C GLY A 522 33.78 -9.44 -4.82
N ALA A 523 32.67 -8.93 -5.34
CA ALA A 523 31.38 -9.06 -4.70
C ALA A 523 30.80 -10.48 -4.86
N PRO A 524 30.15 -11.04 -3.83
CA PRO A 524 29.46 -12.33 -3.96
C PRO A 524 28.21 -12.19 -4.85
N PRO A 525 27.72 -13.28 -5.47
CA PRO A 525 26.36 -13.34 -5.96
C PRO A 525 25.40 -12.98 -4.82
N HIS A 526 24.42 -12.12 -5.06
CA HIS A 526 23.47 -11.71 -4.01
C HIS A 526 22.10 -11.39 -4.61
N ALA A 527 21.10 -11.48 -3.76
CA ALA A 527 19.71 -11.28 -4.15
C ALA A 527 18.90 -10.69 -2.99
N GLY A 528 17.88 -9.93 -3.30
CA GLY A 528 17.05 -9.31 -2.27
C GLY A 528 15.71 -8.79 -2.80
N ILE A 529 14.92 -8.29 -1.87
CA ILE A 529 13.58 -7.78 -2.11
C ILE A 529 13.24 -6.74 -1.04
N ALA A 530 12.24 -5.89 -1.31
CA ALA A 530 11.87 -4.82 -0.39
C ALA A 530 10.33 -4.63 -0.26
N PRO A 531 9.62 -5.55 0.47
CA PRO A 531 8.19 -5.41 0.69
C PRO A 531 7.79 -4.09 1.34
N GLY A 532 6.83 -3.39 0.72
CA GLY A 532 6.28 -2.14 1.24
C GLY A 532 5.46 -2.36 2.51
N VAL A 533 5.96 -1.88 3.65
CA VAL A 533 5.29 -2.04 4.96
C VAL A 533 3.90 -1.42 4.95
N ASP A 534 3.76 -0.24 4.34
CA ASP A 534 2.49 0.46 4.28
C ASP A 534 1.44 -0.31 3.45
N ARG A 535 1.82 -0.82 2.28
CA ARG A 535 0.93 -1.64 1.44
C ARG A 535 0.52 -2.94 2.13
N MET A 536 1.45 -3.62 2.79
CA MET A 536 1.14 -4.83 3.57
C MET A 536 0.11 -4.54 4.66
N ILE A 537 0.31 -3.49 5.44
CA ILE A 537 -0.59 -3.12 6.54
C ILE A 537 -1.95 -2.66 6.01
N MET A 538 -1.99 -1.94 4.90
CA MET A 538 -3.25 -1.56 4.23
C MET A 538 -4.08 -2.81 3.89
N LEU A 539 -3.48 -3.82 3.24
CA LEU A 539 -4.16 -5.08 2.92
C LEU A 539 -4.57 -5.86 4.17
N ILE A 540 -3.68 -5.95 5.17
CA ILE A 540 -3.95 -6.62 6.44
C ILE A 540 -5.15 -5.98 7.15
N CYS A 541 -5.27 -4.65 7.13
CA CYS A 541 -6.39 -3.92 7.72
C CYS A 541 -7.65 -3.93 6.86
N GLY A 542 -7.60 -4.38 5.60
CA GLY A 542 -8.71 -4.30 4.65
C GLY A 542 -9.06 -2.86 4.27
N GLU A 543 -8.08 -1.95 4.27
CA GLU A 543 -8.28 -0.55 3.92
C GLU A 543 -8.00 -0.30 2.43
N GLU A 544 -8.72 0.65 1.86
CA GLU A 544 -8.57 1.05 0.46
C GLU A 544 -7.49 2.12 0.26
N SER A 545 -7.03 2.75 1.35
CA SER A 545 -6.01 3.80 1.33
C SER A 545 -4.98 3.64 2.43
N ILE A 546 -3.70 3.77 2.07
CA ILE A 546 -2.59 3.74 3.03
C ILE A 546 -2.65 4.90 4.04
N ARG A 547 -3.32 6.00 3.74
CA ARG A 547 -3.49 7.12 4.68
C ARG A 547 -4.26 6.73 5.94
N GLU A 548 -5.07 5.68 5.88
CA GLU A 548 -5.78 5.16 7.06
C GLU A 548 -4.86 4.43 8.05
N ILE A 549 -3.69 3.95 7.61
CA ILE A 549 -2.74 3.16 8.42
C ILE A 549 -1.45 3.92 8.77
N ILE A 550 -1.29 5.14 8.28
CA ILE A 550 -0.16 6.02 8.60
C ILE A 550 -0.57 6.99 9.71
N PRO A 551 0.24 7.18 10.78
CA PRO A 551 -0.12 8.07 11.89
C PRO A 551 -0.36 9.52 11.45
N PHE A 552 0.55 10.07 10.66
CA PHE A 552 0.52 11.47 10.19
C PHE A 552 0.78 11.50 8.67
N PRO A 553 -0.22 11.14 7.84
CA PRO A 553 -0.06 11.11 6.41
C PRO A 553 -0.17 12.51 5.79
N MET A 554 0.52 12.74 4.69
CA MET A 554 0.24 13.87 3.80
C MET A 554 -1.10 13.67 3.08
N ASN A 555 -1.71 14.77 2.64
CA ASN A 555 -2.88 14.71 1.78
C ASN A 555 -2.49 14.37 0.31
N LYS A 556 -3.48 14.27 -0.57
CA LYS A 556 -3.26 13.97 -2.01
C LYS A 556 -2.39 14.99 -2.76
N ASN A 557 -2.21 16.18 -2.20
CA ASN A 557 -1.40 17.25 -2.79
C ASN A 557 0.00 17.33 -2.15
N ALA A 558 0.46 16.26 -1.50
CA ALA A 558 1.75 16.19 -0.80
C ALA A 558 1.92 17.26 0.29
N MET A 559 0.85 17.59 1.02
CA MET A 559 0.87 18.58 2.11
C MET A 559 0.56 17.91 3.45
N ASP A 560 1.38 18.16 4.46
CA ASP A 560 1.02 17.94 5.85
C ASP A 560 0.25 19.18 6.35
N VAL A 561 -1.08 19.09 6.32
CA VAL A 561 -1.96 20.21 6.70
C VAL A 561 -2.02 20.47 8.21
N MET A 562 -1.56 19.53 9.04
CA MET A 562 -1.49 19.71 10.48
C MET A 562 -0.25 20.51 10.89
N MET A 563 0.92 20.15 10.33
CA MET A 563 2.18 20.83 10.61
C MET A 563 2.47 22.01 9.68
N GLY A 564 1.68 22.13 8.58
CA GLY A 564 1.86 23.19 7.59
C GLY A 564 3.07 22.99 6.69
N ALA A 565 3.44 21.75 6.37
CA ALA A 565 4.52 21.45 5.44
C ALA A 565 3.96 21.13 4.03
N PRO A 566 4.65 21.53 2.93
CA PRO A 566 5.83 22.40 2.92
C PRO A 566 5.52 23.84 3.32
N ALA A 567 6.49 24.53 3.90
CA ALA A 567 6.38 25.91 4.36
C ALA A 567 7.50 26.80 3.79
N THR A 568 7.28 28.10 3.80
CA THR A 568 8.35 29.07 3.52
C THR A 568 9.42 29.03 4.61
N VAL A 569 10.64 29.35 4.24
CA VAL A 569 11.78 29.45 5.16
C VAL A 569 12.23 30.91 5.27
N GLU A 570 12.91 31.24 6.36
CA GLU A 570 13.46 32.57 6.56
C GLU A 570 14.60 32.86 5.55
N PRO A 571 14.73 34.10 5.02
CA PRO A 571 15.79 34.47 4.09
C PRO A 571 17.20 34.07 4.57
N LYS A 572 17.47 34.21 5.88
CA LYS A 572 18.73 33.78 6.48
C LYS A 572 19.02 32.28 6.30
N GLN A 573 17.99 31.45 6.33
CA GLN A 573 18.18 29.99 6.13
C GLN A 573 18.57 29.68 4.68
N LEU A 574 18.08 30.46 3.71
CA LEU A 574 18.50 30.38 2.30
C LEU A 574 19.94 30.87 2.11
N ASP A 575 20.29 32.00 2.74
CA ASP A 575 21.66 32.54 2.74
C ASP A 575 22.66 31.55 3.35
N ASP A 576 22.29 30.91 4.48
CA ASP A 576 23.14 29.93 5.17
C ASP A 576 23.46 28.71 4.31
N VAL A 577 22.60 28.36 3.36
CA VAL A 577 22.81 27.23 2.42
C VAL A 577 23.18 27.69 1.00
N HIS A 578 23.42 28.97 0.81
CA HIS A 578 23.88 29.59 -0.44
C HIS A 578 22.95 29.34 -1.65
N ILE A 579 21.62 29.40 -1.47
CA ILE A 579 20.64 29.22 -2.53
C ILE A 579 19.67 30.40 -2.63
N ALA A 580 19.09 30.58 -3.81
CA ALA A 580 18.02 31.55 -4.06
C ALA A 580 16.82 30.84 -4.71
N ILE A 581 15.61 31.33 -4.43
CA ILE A 581 14.39 30.81 -5.03
C ILE A 581 14.19 31.49 -6.40
N ASN A 582 14.05 30.69 -7.44
CA ASN A 582 13.60 31.12 -8.73
C ASN A 582 12.13 30.73 -8.90
N PHE A 583 11.23 31.70 -8.83
CA PHE A 583 9.80 31.43 -9.02
C PHE A 583 9.51 31.20 -10.51
N PRO A 584 8.71 30.16 -10.85
CA PRO A 584 8.25 30.00 -12.23
C PRO A 584 7.43 31.22 -12.65
N GLU A 585 7.60 31.66 -13.89
CA GLU A 585 6.75 32.72 -14.46
C GLU A 585 5.28 32.24 -14.41
N GLU A 586 4.39 33.10 -13.89
CA GLU A 586 2.95 32.84 -13.94
C GLU A 586 2.54 32.68 -15.41
N LYS A 587 2.07 31.48 -15.78
CA LYS A 587 1.58 31.18 -17.11
C LYS A 587 0.14 31.62 -17.29
#